data_11b08f1be7f46e84eb37d6a01d2c1b25
#
_entry.id   11b08f1be7f46e84eb37d6a01d2c1b25
#
_cell.length_a   1.000
_cell.length_b   1.000
_cell.length_c   1.000
_cell.angle_alpha   90.00
_cell.angle_beta   90.00
_cell.angle_gamma   90.00
#
_symmetry.space_group_name_H-M   'P 1'
#
loop_
_entity.id
_entity.type
_entity.pdbx_description
1 polymer ?
#
loop_
_entity_poly.entity_id
_entity_poly.type
_entity_poly.pdbx_seq_one_letter_code
_entity_poly.pdbx_strand_id
1 'polypeptide(L)'
;MRRAGAWIAAGLALAASAPAWAAPRPEGLVLERVVLVMRHGIRPPTKEPALPAGVTRGAWPRWPVQPGWLTPHGAQAIRLLAGYDRAEWRRAGLIPAAGCPADVAIWADVDERTIATGQAFADGLAPGCGLPVGHAAGTIDPVFDPIASGDAPLDSAQARQAVVAQAGAGGLEGAVARHRPQLARIQTVLGCCEASICQQFAVEAPCGLPDLPTTLADAGREEPKLKGALGWGATMSEVLLLEYSEGLPMAQVGFGRIDRAGMMDALALHPLEFDLLHRPPVIARAGASELLHRIADALGTDSKGAALQIFVGHDTTLAYLSGALGLHWAPADYPRDDPPPGGGLGFERLRDRRGQRYVRIFFQVQSPEQMRDLVTLDAGHPPMRDYLAIPGCGAAGDPCPIDRFEKLLAGA
;
A
#
# COMPACT_ATOMS: atom_id res chain seq x y z
N MET A 1 -75.27 -11.23 -0.09
CA MET A 1 -74.17 -11.52 0.80
C MET A 1 -72.88 -11.55 0.00
N ARG A 2 -72.13 -10.40 -0.04
CA ARG A 2 -70.86 -10.30 -0.73
C ARG A 2 -69.76 -10.21 0.34
N ARG A 3 -68.82 -11.18 0.37
CA ARG A 3 -67.65 -11.19 1.27
C ARG A 3 -66.51 -10.40 0.59
N ALA A 4 -66.07 -9.33 1.23
CA ALA A 4 -64.90 -8.58 0.84
C ALA A 4 -63.66 -9.31 1.46
N GLY A 5 -62.73 -9.71 0.60
CA GLY A 5 -61.42 -10.23 0.96
C GLY A 5 -60.43 -9.08 1.12
N ALA A 6 -59.89 -8.93 2.31
CA ALA A 6 -58.80 -7.99 2.56
C ALA A 6 -57.46 -8.65 2.17
N TRP A 7 -56.72 -8.01 1.26
CA TRP A 7 -55.33 -8.37 0.93
C TRP A 7 -54.41 -7.62 1.86
N ILE A 8 -53.67 -8.34 2.72
CA ILE A 8 -52.59 -7.79 3.51
C ILE A 8 -51.32 -7.85 2.65
N ALA A 9 -50.86 -6.71 2.19
CA ALA A 9 -49.52 -6.60 1.54
C ALA A 9 -48.45 -6.57 2.62
N ALA A 10 -47.72 -7.66 2.76
CA ALA A 10 -46.50 -7.70 3.56
C ALA A 10 -45.37 -7.02 2.81
N GLY A 11 -45.02 -5.80 3.19
CA GLY A 11 -43.84 -5.11 2.71
C GLY A 11 -42.59 -5.74 3.31
N LEU A 12 -41.80 -6.44 2.50
CA LEU A 12 -40.41 -6.78 2.86
C LEU A 12 -39.58 -5.49 2.82
N ALA A 13 -39.21 -4.99 3.99
CA ALA A 13 -38.17 -4.00 4.12
C ALA A 13 -36.81 -4.70 3.86
N LEU A 14 -36.26 -4.49 2.69
CA LEU A 14 -34.85 -4.81 2.41
C LEU A 14 -33.98 -3.87 3.27
N ALA A 15 -33.49 -4.37 4.40
CA ALA A 15 -32.40 -3.71 5.12
C ALA A 15 -31.18 -3.74 4.21
N ALA A 16 -30.87 -2.60 3.57
CA ALA A 16 -29.59 -2.41 2.92
C ALA A 16 -28.50 -2.50 4.01
N SER A 17 -27.78 -3.60 4.05
CA SER A 17 -26.58 -3.71 4.87
C SER A 17 -25.60 -2.66 4.38
N ALA A 18 -25.27 -1.67 5.23
CA ALA A 18 -24.21 -0.73 4.99
C ALA A 18 -22.91 -1.51 4.75
N PRO A 19 -22.12 -1.16 3.72
CA PRO A 19 -20.86 -1.84 3.46
C PRO A 19 -19.94 -1.72 4.67
N ALA A 20 -19.24 -2.81 5.01
CA ALA A 20 -18.42 -2.97 6.22
C ALA A 20 -17.23 -2.00 6.34
N TRP A 21 -16.93 -1.23 5.28
CA TRP A 21 -15.83 -0.26 5.21
C TRP A 21 -16.13 1.11 5.84
N ALA A 22 -17.36 1.35 6.24
CA ALA A 22 -17.75 2.57 6.97
C ALA A 22 -18.02 2.27 8.45
N ALA A 23 -17.20 1.48 9.13
CA ALA A 23 -17.39 1.25 10.56
C ALA A 23 -17.35 2.60 11.29
N PRO A 24 -18.47 3.09 11.83
CA PRO A 24 -18.49 4.35 12.54
C PRO A 24 -17.52 4.27 13.73
N ARG A 25 -16.98 5.42 14.10
CA ARG A 25 -16.19 5.49 15.34
C ARG A 25 -17.03 4.95 16.48
N PRO A 26 -16.50 4.03 17.33
CA PRO A 26 -17.25 3.52 18.46
C PRO A 26 -17.80 4.66 19.31
N GLU A 27 -19.08 4.55 19.72
CA GLU A 27 -19.75 5.60 20.49
C GLU A 27 -18.95 5.97 21.76
N GLY A 28 -18.86 7.27 22.02
CA GLY A 28 -18.20 7.78 23.23
C GLY A 28 -16.69 7.92 23.13
N LEU A 29 -16.05 7.61 21.99
CA LEU A 29 -14.63 7.82 21.75
C LEU A 29 -14.37 9.11 20.95
N VAL A 30 -13.39 9.89 21.38
CA VAL A 30 -12.92 11.11 20.72
C VAL A 30 -11.58 10.83 20.06
N LEU A 31 -11.41 11.25 18.80
CA LEU A 31 -10.15 11.18 18.08
C LEU A 31 -9.20 12.27 18.61
N GLU A 32 -8.03 11.88 19.12
CA GLU A 32 -7.02 12.80 19.62
C GLU A 32 -5.84 12.99 18.67
N ARG A 33 -5.45 11.92 17.98
CA ARG A 33 -4.29 11.92 17.09
C ARG A 33 -4.48 10.94 15.93
N VAL A 34 -3.81 11.23 14.81
CA VAL A 34 -3.66 10.30 13.68
C VAL A 34 -2.20 10.30 13.24
N VAL A 35 -1.66 9.10 13.05
CA VAL A 35 -0.43 8.88 12.28
C VAL A 35 -0.85 8.15 11.01
N LEU A 36 -0.56 8.75 9.85
CA LEU A 36 -0.79 8.14 8.53
C LEU A 36 0.56 7.82 7.90
N VAL A 37 0.82 6.55 7.60
CA VAL A 37 1.96 6.12 6.81
C VAL A 37 1.45 5.69 5.45
N MET A 38 1.89 6.35 4.38
CA MET A 38 1.35 6.12 3.05
C MET A 38 2.45 5.88 2.01
N ARG A 39 2.13 5.09 0.99
CA ARG A 39 2.91 4.95 -0.22
C ARG A 39 2.74 6.20 -1.08
N HIS A 40 3.80 6.58 -1.81
CA HIS A 40 3.72 7.62 -2.84
C HIS A 40 2.62 7.34 -3.89
N GLY A 41 2.21 8.38 -4.62
CA GLY A 41 1.21 8.29 -5.68
C GLY A 41 1.73 7.63 -6.97
N ILE A 42 0.94 7.76 -8.06
CA ILE A 42 1.21 7.12 -9.36
C ILE A 42 2.48 7.71 -9.99
N ARG A 43 3.33 6.83 -10.51
CA ARG A 43 4.60 7.15 -11.16
C ARG A 43 4.87 6.21 -12.34
N PRO A 44 5.75 6.57 -13.30
CA PRO A 44 6.36 5.58 -14.19
C PRO A 44 7.17 4.54 -13.42
N PRO A 45 7.49 3.40 -14.02
CA PRO A 45 8.51 2.50 -13.50
C PRO A 45 9.80 3.25 -13.16
N THR A 46 10.54 2.80 -12.15
CA THR A 46 11.80 3.45 -11.73
C THR A 46 12.94 3.24 -12.72
N LYS A 47 12.76 2.36 -13.69
CA LYS A 47 13.72 2.07 -14.78
C LYS A 47 13.00 2.12 -16.12
N GLU A 48 13.72 2.55 -17.15
CA GLU A 48 13.26 2.52 -18.54
C GLU A 48 14.32 1.80 -19.39
N PRO A 49 14.01 0.63 -19.96
CA PRO A 49 12.75 -0.13 -19.83
C PRO A 49 12.55 -0.72 -18.43
N ALA A 50 11.28 -0.98 -18.07
CA ALA A 50 10.91 -1.53 -16.75
C ALA A 50 11.50 -2.94 -16.52
N LEU A 51 11.63 -3.72 -17.57
CA LEU A 51 12.20 -5.07 -17.57
C LEU A 51 13.40 -5.17 -18.52
N PRO A 52 14.32 -6.13 -18.33
CA PRO A 52 15.48 -6.30 -19.19
C PRO A 52 15.13 -6.47 -20.68
N ALA A 53 16.03 -6.10 -21.56
CA ALA A 53 15.92 -6.33 -22.99
C ALA A 53 15.71 -7.84 -23.27
N GLY A 54 14.87 -8.19 -24.24
CA GLY A 54 14.53 -9.56 -24.60
C GLY A 54 13.38 -10.20 -23.78
N VAL A 55 12.94 -9.55 -22.69
CA VAL A 55 11.75 -9.99 -21.92
C VAL A 55 10.46 -9.61 -22.64
N THR A 56 10.43 -8.49 -23.34
CA THR A 56 9.31 -8.09 -24.20
C THR A 56 9.80 -7.47 -25.49
N ARG A 57 9.00 -7.65 -26.56
CA ARG A 57 9.15 -6.96 -27.86
C ARG A 57 8.22 -5.76 -27.97
N GLY A 58 7.35 -5.53 -26.99
CA GLY A 58 6.44 -4.39 -26.94
C GLY A 58 7.18 -3.07 -26.75
N ALA A 59 6.71 -2.01 -27.38
CA ALA A 59 7.19 -0.66 -27.10
C ALA A 59 6.52 -0.15 -25.82
N TRP A 60 7.32 0.20 -24.83
CA TRP A 60 6.82 0.75 -23.57
C TRP A 60 6.07 2.07 -23.79
N PRO A 61 4.96 2.32 -23.07
CA PRO A 61 4.25 3.57 -23.18
C PRO A 61 5.11 4.74 -22.71
N ARG A 62 4.87 5.91 -23.27
CA ARG A 62 5.54 7.14 -22.84
C ARG A 62 4.83 7.73 -21.65
N TRP A 63 5.59 8.13 -20.66
CA TRP A 63 5.12 8.80 -19.46
C TRP A 63 5.38 10.32 -19.52
N PRO A 64 4.57 11.14 -18.83
CA PRO A 64 4.73 12.60 -18.87
C PRO A 64 5.90 13.13 -18.03
N VAL A 65 6.53 12.26 -17.23
CA VAL A 65 7.64 12.59 -16.32
C VAL A 65 8.76 11.56 -16.42
N GLN A 66 9.89 11.83 -15.79
CA GLN A 66 11.03 10.92 -15.74
C GLN A 66 10.67 9.61 -14.97
N PRO A 67 11.39 8.49 -15.24
CA PRO A 67 11.27 7.27 -14.49
C PRO A 67 11.32 7.51 -12.97
N GLY A 68 10.35 6.96 -12.25
CA GLY A 68 10.26 7.04 -10.80
C GLY A 68 9.72 8.36 -10.22
N TRP A 69 9.42 9.37 -11.02
CA TRP A 69 8.86 10.65 -10.55
C TRP A 69 7.33 10.60 -10.44
N LEU A 70 6.78 11.35 -9.49
CA LEU A 70 5.33 11.46 -9.35
C LEU A 70 4.71 12.13 -10.59
N THR A 71 3.67 11.53 -11.16
CA THR A 71 2.97 12.14 -12.30
C THR A 71 2.05 13.29 -11.84
N PRO A 72 1.74 14.26 -12.73
CA PRO A 72 0.71 15.27 -12.43
C PRO A 72 -0.66 14.64 -12.12
N HIS A 73 -1.00 13.53 -12.79
CA HIS A 73 -2.21 12.76 -12.56
C HIS A 73 -2.18 12.12 -11.16
N GLY A 74 -1.08 11.45 -10.81
CA GLY A 74 -0.88 10.89 -9.47
C GLY A 74 -0.94 11.95 -8.37
N ALA A 75 -0.33 13.13 -8.59
CA ALA A 75 -0.45 14.25 -7.65
C ALA A 75 -1.90 14.71 -7.48
N GLN A 76 -2.70 14.73 -8.55
CA GLN A 76 -4.12 15.10 -8.45
C GLN A 76 -4.94 14.04 -7.71
N ALA A 77 -4.69 12.75 -7.93
CA ALA A 77 -5.32 11.67 -7.17
C ALA A 77 -5.03 11.80 -5.66
N ILE A 78 -3.80 12.11 -5.29
CA ILE A 78 -3.41 12.35 -3.87
C ILE A 78 -4.12 13.59 -3.30
N ARG A 79 -4.26 14.69 -4.05
CA ARG A 79 -5.02 15.88 -3.58
C ARG A 79 -6.48 15.53 -3.30
N LEU A 80 -7.10 14.70 -4.13
CA LEU A 80 -8.47 14.25 -3.92
C LEU A 80 -8.60 13.40 -2.66
N LEU A 81 -7.68 12.47 -2.43
CA LEU A 81 -7.63 11.64 -1.21
C LEU A 81 -7.46 12.50 0.04
N ALA A 82 -6.49 13.40 0.04
CA ALA A 82 -6.26 14.32 1.15
C ALA A 82 -7.43 15.28 1.39
N GLY A 83 -8.15 15.67 0.33
CA GLY A 83 -9.39 16.46 0.42
C GLY A 83 -10.50 15.71 1.16
N TYR A 84 -10.63 14.42 0.91
CA TYR A 84 -11.54 13.54 1.65
C TYR A 84 -11.12 13.45 3.14
N ASP A 85 -9.87 13.15 3.41
CA ASP A 85 -9.34 13.05 4.78
C ASP A 85 -9.50 14.37 5.54
N ARG A 86 -9.29 15.52 4.90
CA ARG A 86 -9.59 16.83 5.47
C ARG A 86 -11.03 16.92 5.97
N ALA A 87 -12.00 16.48 5.16
CA ALA A 87 -13.41 16.54 5.53
C ALA A 87 -13.70 15.60 6.73
N GLU A 88 -13.11 14.40 6.75
CA GLU A 88 -13.24 13.44 7.85
C GLU A 88 -12.62 13.97 9.15
N TRP A 89 -11.40 14.50 9.09
CA TRP A 89 -10.68 14.99 10.28
C TRP A 89 -11.24 16.31 10.82
N ARG A 90 -11.81 17.15 9.97
CA ARG A 90 -12.61 18.32 10.41
C ARG A 90 -13.89 17.89 11.15
N ARG A 91 -14.61 16.92 10.60
CA ARG A 91 -15.82 16.37 11.24
C ARG A 91 -15.51 15.68 12.55
N ALA A 92 -14.32 15.07 12.66
CA ALA A 92 -13.81 14.46 13.88
C ALA A 92 -13.29 15.47 14.91
N GLY A 93 -13.10 16.74 14.56
CA GLY A 93 -12.52 17.77 15.43
C GLY A 93 -10.99 17.67 15.58
N LEU A 94 -10.32 16.84 14.75
CA LEU A 94 -8.86 16.69 14.81
C LEU A 94 -8.14 17.92 14.23
N ILE A 95 -8.72 18.52 13.18
CA ILE A 95 -8.22 19.76 12.58
C ILE A 95 -9.35 20.82 12.58
N PRO A 96 -9.03 22.12 12.56
CA PRO A 96 -10.03 23.18 12.65
C PRO A 96 -11.02 23.13 11.49
N ALA A 97 -12.29 23.48 11.77
CA ALA A 97 -13.36 23.52 10.77
C ALA A 97 -13.05 24.49 9.62
N ALA A 98 -12.33 25.58 9.90
CA ALA A 98 -11.91 26.59 8.93
C ALA A 98 -10.49 27.05 9.21
N GLY A 99 -9.84 27.66 8.21
CA GLY A 99 -8.46 28.14 8.32
C GLY A 99 -7.42 27.02 8.17
N CYS A 100 -6.16 27.39 8.42
CA CYS A 100 -5.02 26.51 8.29
C CYS A 100 -4.80 25.74 9.60
N PRO A 101 -4.64 24.40 9.54
CA PRO A 101 -4.28 23.64 10.71
C PRO A 101 -2.82 23.92 11.11
N ALA A 102 -2.58 24.17 12.40
CA ALA A 102 -1.24 24.43 12.93
C ALA A 102 -0.56 23.16 13.47
N ASP A 103 -1.34 22.12 13.78
CA ASP A 103 -0.88 20.91 14.46
C ASP A 103 -0.78 19.73 13.49
N VAL A 104 -0.02 19.94 12.39
CA VAL A 104 0.22 18.96 11.31
C VAL A 104 1.71 18.89 11.01
N ALA A 105 2.24 17.69 10.92
CA ALA A 105 3.60 17.40 10.45
C ALA A 105 3.56 16.41 9.28
N ILE A 106 4.27 16.72 8.21
CA ILE A 106 4.40 15.85 7.04
C ILE A 106 5.88 15.58 6.83
N TRP A 107 6.27 14.30 6.79
CA TRP A 107 7.62 13.85 6.55
C TRP A 107 7.63 12.86 5.38
N ALA A 108 8.45 13.13 4.38
CA ALA A 108 8.59 12.28 3.21
C ALA A 108 10.00 11.69 3.15
N ASP A 109 10.11 10.52 2.56
CA ASP A 109 11.40 9.98 2.16
C ASP A 109 12.09 10.89 1.12
N VAL A 110 13.38 10.66 0.86
CA VAL A 110 14.25 11.52 0.04
C VAL A 110 13.96 11.49 -1.46
N ASP A 111 13.18 10.52 -1.93
CA ASP A 111 12.83 10.40 -3.33
C ASP A 111 11.88 11.51 -3.82
N GLU A 112 12.04 11.96 -5.06
CA GLU A 112 11.17 12.99 -5.65
C GLU A 112 9.69 12.63 -5.52
N ARG A 113 9.29 11.39 -5.85
CA ARG A 113 7.90 10.91 -5.78
C ARG A 113 7.29 10.98 -4.39
N THR A 114 8.07 10.76 -3.34
CA THR A 114 7.59 10.81 -1.95
C THR A 114 7.44 12.27 -1.49
N ILE A 115 8.40 13.13 -1.78
CA ILE A 115 8.35 14.58 -1.49
C ILE A 115 7.17 15.22 -2.24
N ALA A 116 7.04 14.95 -3.54
CA ALA A 116 5.94 15.48 -4.36
C ALA A 116 4.57 14.94 -3.92
N THR A 117 4.49 13.68 -3.46
CA THR A 117 3.27 13.13 -2.85
C THR A 117 2.94 13.85 -1.55
N GLY A 118 3.92 14.07 -0.67
CA GLY A 118 3.75 14.86 0.55
C GLY A 118 3.20 16.26 0.26
N GLN A 119 3.75 16.94 -0.75
CA GLN A 119 3.27 18.25 -1.17
C GLN A 119 1.84 18.20 -1.72
N ALA A 120 1.52 17.21 -2.56
CA ALA A 120 0.17 17.04 -3.09
C ALA A 120 -0.84 16.75 -1.97
N PHE A 121 -0.43 15.96 -0.95
CA PHE A 121 -1.25 15.69 0.23
C PHE A 121 -1.46 16.97 1.05
N ALA A 122 -0.41 17.75 1.30
CA ALA A 122 -0.48 19.05 1.99
C ALA A 122 -1.46 20.00 1.31
N ASP A 123 -1.36 20.12 -0.03
CA ASP A 123 -2.24 20.96 -0.85
C ASP A 123 -3.71 20.52 -0.77
N GLY A 124 -3.99 19.20 -0.78
CA GLY A 124 -5.33 18.64 -0.63
C GLY A 124 -5.89 18.80 0.79
N LEU A 125 -5.05 18.56 1.80
CA LEU A 125 -5.41 18.65 3.21
C LEU A 125 -5.71 20.10 3.63
N ALA A 126 -4.92 21.06 3.19
CA ALA A 126 -5.00 22.46 3.60
C ALA A 126 -4.71 23.41 2.44
N PRO A 127 -5.63 23.52 1.45
CA PRO A 127 -5.43 24.34 0.26
C PRO A 127 -5.08 25.78 0.62
N GLY A 128 -4.01 26.31 0.04
CA GLY A 128 -3.55 27.67 0.23
C GLY A 128 -2.82 27.94 1.55
N CYS A 129 -2.64 26.93 2.41
CA CYS A 129 -1.97 27.10 3.70
C CYS A 129 -0.45 26.95 3.64
N GLY A 130 0.10 26.35 2.59
CA GLY A 130 1.55 26.17 2.44
C GLY A 130 2.15 25.30 3.55
N LEU A 131 1.52 24.18 3.91
CA LEU A 131 2.07 23.27 4.90
C LEU A 131 3.43 22.74 4.43
N PRO A 132 4.48 22.83 5.27
CA PRO A 132 5.80 22.34 4.90
C PRO A 132 5.83 20.81 4.88
N VAL A 133 6.62 20.26 3.94
CA VAL A 133 6.97 18.84 3.87
C VAL A 133 8.44 18.72 4.23
N GLY A 134 8.74 18.04 5.34
CA GLY A 134 10.09 17.72 5.76
C GLY A 134 10.59 16.46 5.08
N HIS A 135 11.91 16.36 4.90
CA HIS A 135 12.62 15.16 4.44
C HIS A 135 14.07 15.20 4.93
N ALA A 136 14.77 14.08 4.91
CA ALA A 136 16.19 14.05 5.25
C ALA A 136 17.03 14.81 4.21
N ALA A 137 18.16 15.37 4.65
CA ALA A 137 19.08 16.10 3.75
C ALA A 137 19.98 15.17 2.91
N GLY A 138 20.06 13.88 3.28
CA GLY A 138 20.89 12.87 2.63
C GLY A 138 20.21 12.20 1.44
N THR A 139 20.83 11.13 0.96
CA THR A 139 20.29 10.24 -0.10
C THR A 139 19.57 9.03 0.46
N ILE A 140 19.61 8.81 1.77
CA ILE A 140 18.94 7.73 2.51
C ILE A 140 18.33 8.36 3.74
N ASP A 141 17.06 8.08 4.02
CA ASP A 141 16.39 8.45 5.26
C ASP A 141 16.20 7.21 6.15
N PRO A 142 16.86 7.14 7.33
CA PRO A 142 16.73 6.00 8.23
C PRO A 142 15.29 5.71 8.67
N VAL A 143 14.40 6.69 8.62
CA VAL A 143 12.98 6.51 8.94
C VAL A 143 12.31 5.50 8.01
N PHE A 144 12.71 5.48 6.74
CA PHE A 144 12.13 4.60 5.72
C PHE A 144 13.07 3.46 5.31
N ASP A 145 14.39 3.68 5.37
CA ASP A 145 15.43 2.73 4.95
C ASP A 145 16.48 2.47 6.03
N PRO A 146 16.10 2.02 7.23
CA PRO A 146 17.04 1.79 8.34
C PRO A 146 18.05 0.67 8.05
N ILE A 147 17.71 -0.28 7.18
CA ILE A 147 18.64 -1.34 6.74
C ILE A 147 19.72 -0.75 5.84
N ALA A 148 19.35 0.04 4.86
CA ALA A 148 20.29 0.66 3.91
C ALA A 148 21.17 1.73 4.59
N SER A 149 20.65 2.49 5.56
CA SER A 149 21.44 3.43 6.36
C SER A 149 22.44 2.72 7.30
N GLY A 150 22.18 1.47 7.65
CA GLY A 150 22.96 0.69 8.59
C GLY A 150 22.52 0.84 10.06
N ASP A 151 21.45 1.57 10.34
CA ASP A 151 20.90 1.73 11.70
C ASP A 151 20.21 0.46 12.19
N ALA A 152 19.68 -0.37 11.27
CA ALA A 152 19.11 -1.67 11.54
C ALA A 152 19.81 -2.75 10.68
N PRO A 153 20.99 -3.22 11.07
CA PRO A 153 21.74 -4.20 10.28
C PRO A 153 20.98 -5.52 10.17
N LEU A 154 20.89 -6.04 8.93
CA LEU A 154 20.23 -7.30 8.61
C LEU A 154 21.29 -8.38 8.27
N ASP A 155 21.22 -9.53 8.93
CA ASP A 155 22.02 -10.70 8.54
C ASP A 155 21.48 -11.29 7.23
N SER A 156 22.27 -11.22 6.17
CA SER A 156 21.84 -11.61 4.83
C SER A 156 21.53 -13.12 4.73
N ALA A 157 22.22 -13.97 5.47
CA ALA A 157 21.95 -15.42 5.47
C ALA A 157 20.62 -15.71 6.18
N GLN A 158 20.38 -15.07 7.33
CA GLN A 158 19.12 -15.17 8.05
C GLN A 158 17.95 -14.63 7.23
N ALA A 159 18.13 -13.50 6.56
CA ALA A 159 17.12 -12.92 5.67
C ALA A 159 16.76 -13.88 4.52
N ARG A 160 17.76 -14.45 3.84
CA ARG A 160 17.53 -15.45 2.78
C ARG A 160 16.79 -16.69 3.27
N GLN A 161 17.15 -17.20 4.46
CA GLN A 161 16.44 -18.33 5.08
C GLN A 161 14.97 -17.96 5.39
N ALA A 162 14.74 -16.76 5.90
CA ALA A 162 13.39 -16.27 6.18
C ALA A 162 12.52 -16.17 4.91
N VAL A 163 13.08 -15.66 3.80
CA VAL A 163 12.39 -15.60 2.50
C VAL A 163 12.04 -17.01 1.99
N VAL A 164 12.98 -17.95 2.05
CA VAL A 164 12.74 -19.34 1.62
C VAL A 164 11.69 -20.02 2.49
N ALA A 165 11.70 -19.78 3.81
CA ALA A 165 10.69 -20.29 4.73
C ALA A 165 9.31 -19.70 4.45
N GLN A 166 9.23 -18.38 4.18
CA GLN A 166 8.01 -17.66 3.83
C GLN A 166 7.39 -18.20 2.53
N ALA A 167 8.21 -18.62 1.57
CA ALA A 167 7.73 -19.21 0.33
C ALA A 167 6.97 -20.55 0.54
N GLY A 168 7.11 -21.19 1.71
CA GLY A 168 6.36 -22.37 2.10
C GLY A 168 6.76 -23.64 1.35
N ALA A 169 5.81 -24.56 1.19
CA ALA A 169 6.08 -25.86 0.57
C ALA A 169 6.67 -25.71 -0.86
N GLY A 170 7.82 -26.35 -1.09
CA GLY A 170 8.57 -26.28 -2.34
C GLY A 170 9.41 -25.00 -2.51
N GLY A 171 9.50 -24.13 -1.49
CA GLY A 171 10.27 -22.89 -1.55
C GLY A 171 9.82 -21.98 -2.70
N LEU A 172 10.76 -21.26 -3.32
CA LEU A 172 10.47 -20.32 -4.40
C LEU A 172 9.87 -21.01 -5.63
N GLU A 173 10.31 -22.21 -5.97
CA GLU A 173 9.73 -23.01 -7.07
C GLU A 173 8.29 -23.42 -6.76
N GLY A 174 7.98 -23.77 -5.53
CA GLY A 174 6.62 -24.00 -5.08
C GLY A 174 5.75 -22.74 -5.21
N ALA A 175 6.30 -21.56 -4.92
CA ALA A 175 5.61 -20.29 -5.13
C ALA A 175 5.34 -20.01 -6.61
N VAL A 176 6.31 -20.26 -7.51
CA VAL A 176 6.12 -20.21 -8.98
C VAL A 176 4.98 -21.13 -9.41
N ALA A 177 4.99 -22.37 -8.93
CA ALA A 177 3.96 -23.35 -9.30
C ALA A 177 2.55 -22.91 -8.88
N ARG A 178 2.40 -22.35 -7.67
CA ARG A 178 1.10 -21.84 -7.17
C ARG A 178 0.59 -20.63 -7.94
N HIS A 179 1.48 -19.81 -8.50
CA HIS A 179 1.13 -18.58 -9.23
C HIS A 179 1.33 -18.73 -10.75
N ARG A 180 1.46 -19.97 -11.25
CA ARG A 180 1.64 -20.24 -12.67
C ARG A 180 0.54 -19.62 -13.55
N PRO A 181 -0.75 -19.60 -13.18
CA PRO A 181 -1.79 -18.92 -13.97
C PRO A 181 -1.53 -17.42 -14.15
N GLN A 182 -1.16 -16.70 -13.09
CA GLN A 182 -0.86 -15.27 -13.14
C GLN A 182 0.40 -15.00 -13.96
N LEU A 183 1.45 -15.80 -13.76
CA LEU A 183 2.68 -15.73 -14.57
C LEU A 183 2.41 -16.00 -16.06
N ALA A 184 1.52 -16.95 -16.41
CA ALA A 184 1.12 -17.21 -17.78
C ALA A 184 0.35 -16.02 -18.40
N ARG A 185 -0.42 -15.30 -17.60
CA ARG A 185 -1.08 -14.07 -18.03
C ARG A 185 -0.07 -12.96 -18.33
N ILE A 186 0.88 -12.72 -17.42
CA ILE A 186 2.01 -11.79 -17.65
C ILE A 186 2.83 -12.23 -18.87
N GLN A 187 3.07 -13.51 -19.04
CA GLN A 187 3.69 -14.09 -20.24
C GLN A 187 2.99 -13.61 -21.53
N THR A 188 1.65 -13.68 -21.56
CA THR A 188 0.86 -13.24 -22.72
C THR A 188 1.02 -11.74 -22.98
N VAL A 189 1.01 -10.94 -21.91
CA VAL A 189 1.21 -9.48 -21.98
C VAL A 189 2.58 -9.15 -22.56
N LEU A 190 3.63 -9.76 -22.05
CA LEU A 190 5.01 -9.50 -22.45
C LEU A 190 5.36 -10.08 -23.82
N GLY A 191 4.73 -11.20 -24.20
CA GLY A 191 5.19 -12.02 -25.33
C GLY A 191 6.58 -12.60 -25.06
N CYS A 192 6.88 -12.87 -23.81
CA CYS A 192 8.18 -13.39 -23.33
C CYS A 192 8.41 -14.82 -23.87
N CYS A 193 9.61 -15.29 -24.14
CA CYS A 193 10.88 -14.61 -24.00
C CYS A 193 11.70 -14.77 -25.28
N GLU A 194 12.65 -13.88 -25.52
CA GLU A 194 13.66 -14.13 -26.58
C GLU A 194 14.58 -15.28 -26.16
N ALA A 195 15.19 -15.95 -27.17
CA ALA A 195 16.09 -17.09 -26.92
C ALA A 195 17.28 -16.74 -26.02
N SER A 196 17.74 -15.48 -26.05
CA SER A 196 18.78 -14.95 -25.18
C SER A 196 18.42 -15.02 -23.69
N ILE A 197 17.15 -14.74 -23.36
CA ILE A 197 16.63 -14.85 -21.99
C ILE A 197 16.59 -16.32 -21.55
N CYS A 198 16.07 -17.23 -22.40
CA CYS A 198 16.07 -18.66 -22.09
C CYS A 198 17.50 -19.16 -21.80
N GLN A 199 18.47 -18.77 -22.63
CA GLN A 199 19.88 -19.10 -22.45
C GLN A 199 20.46 -18.54 -21.13
N GLN A 200 20.14 -17.27 -20.78
CA GLN A 200 20.59 -16.62 -19.56
C GLN A 200 20.15 -17.40 -18.31
N PHE A 201 18.96 -17.99 -18.35
CA PHE A 201 18.43 -18.80 -17.25
C PHE A 201 18.69 -20.30 -17.38
N ALA A 202 19.49 -20.72 -18.38
CA ALA A 202 19.79 -22.13 -18.68
C ALA A 202 18.53 -22.98 -18.90
N VAL A 203 17.50 -22.40 -19.53
CA VAL A 203 16.25 -23.05 -19.91
C VAL A 203 16.24 -23.28 -21.42
N GLU A 204 15.74 -24.44 -21.87
CA GLU A 204 15.62 -24.76 -23.29
C GLU A 204 14.66 -23.78 -24.00
N ALA A 205 15.06 -23.31 -25.16
CA ALA A 205 14.21 -22.44 -25.99
C ALA A 205 13.28 -23.29 -26.93
N PRO A 206 12.02 -22.85 -27.15
CA PRO A 206 11.39 -21.62 -26.60
C PRO A 206 10.97 -21.78 -25.13
N CYS A 207 11.20 -20.74 -24.34
CA CYS A 207 10.75 -20.72 -22.95
C CYS A 207 9.77 -19.57 -22.72
N GLY A 208 8.95 -19.69 -21.67
CA GLY A 208 8.04 -18.69 -21.22
C GLY A 208 8.42 -18.15 -19.83
N LEU A 209 7.79 -17.05 -19.39
CA LEU A 209 8.01 -16.49 -18.08
C LEU A 209 7.82 -17.52 -16.93
N PRO A 210 6.77 -18.38 -16.95
CA PRO A 210 6.57 -19.40 -15.91
C PRO A 210 7.61 -20.54 -15.91
N ASP A 211 8.47 -20.63 -16.93
CA ASP A 211 9.48 -21.66 -17.05
C ASP A 211 10.85 -21.17 -16.54
N LEU A 212 10.98 -19.85 -16.28
CA LEU A 212 12.19 -19.28 -15.73
C LEU A 212 12.30 -19.59 -14.23
N PRO A 213 13.46 -20.08 -13.76
CA PRO A 213 13.67 -20.26 -12.33
C PRO A 213 13.60 -18.94 -11.59
N THR A 214 13.09 -18.98 -10.35
CA THR A 214 13.13 -17.84 -9.44
C THR A 214 14.25 -18.02 -8.42
N THR A 215 15.12 -17.02 -8.34
CA THR A 215 16.27 -17.04 -7.43
C THR A 215 16.34 -15.75 -6.62
N LEU A 216 17.04 -15.80 -5.48
CA LEU A 216 17.40 -14.61 -4.70
C LEU A 216 18.75 -14.07 -5.18
N ALA A 217 18.76 -12.82 -5.61
CA ALA A 217 20.00 -12.12 -5.86
C ALA A 217 20.77 -11.93 -4.56
N ASP A 218 22.10 -11.97 -4.66
CA ASP A 218 22.95 -11.55 -3.55
C ASP A 218 22.95 -10.03 -3.49
N ALA A 219 22.52 -9.48 -2.37
CA ALA A 219 22.35 -8.06 -2.18
C ALA A 219 23.38 -7.45 -1.19
N GLY A 220 24.36 -8.21 -0.76
CA GLY A 220 25.37 -7.77 0.19
C GLY A 220 24.77 -7.41 1.55
N ARG A 221 24.77 -6.12 1.91
CA ARG A 221 24.12 -5.59 3.12
C ARG A 221 22.65 -5.22 2.90
N GLU A 222 22.20 -5.22 1.66
CA GLU A 222 20.81 -4.92 1.30
C GLU A 222 19.94 -6.17 1.46
N GLU A 223 18.66 -5.96 1.29
CA GLU A 223 17.66 -7.02 1.32
C GLU A 223 17.76 -7.94 0.11
N PRO A 224 17.38 -9.22 0.27
CA PRO A 224 17.28 -10.14 -0.85
C PRO A 224 16.33 -9.59 -1.94
N LYS A 225 16.68 -9.81 -3.22
CA LYS A 225 15.84 -9.42 -4.37
C LYS A 225 15.47 -10.64 -5.20
N LEU A 226 14.22 -10.73 -5.63
CA LEU A 226 13.78 -11.80 -6.55
C LEU A 226 14.29 -11.54 -7.96
N LYS A 227 14.79 -12.61 -8.61
CA LYS A 227 15.11 -12.66 -10.04
C LYS A 227 14.32 -13.77 -10.72
N GLY A 228 14.04 -13.60 -12.00
CA GLY A 228 13.33 -14.60 -12.81
C GLY A 228 11.82 -14.44 -12.74
N ALA A 229 11.08 -15.55 -12.77
CA ALA A 229 9.64 -15.55 -13.00
C ALA A 229 8.87 -14.68 -12.01
N LEU A 230 9.06 -14.84 -10.70
CA LEU A 230 8.31 -14.07 -9.69
C LEU A 230 8.70 -12.60 -9.69
N GLY A 231 10.00 -12.26 -9.73
CA GLY A 231 10.42 -10.86 -9.68
C GLY A 231 9.95 -10.06 -10.92
N TRP A 232 10.05 -10.65 -12.13
CA TRP A 232 9.55 -9.98 -13.33
C TRP A 232 8.02 -9.98 -13.40
N GLY A 233 7.38 -11.04 -12.89
CA GLY A 233 5.93 -11.11 -12.77
C GLY A 233 5.38 -10.02 -11.85
N ALA A 234 5.97 -9.84 -10.67
CA ALA A 234 5.60 -8.81 -9.71
C ALA A 234 5.82 -7.39 -10.27
N THR A 235 7.02 -7.12 -10.84
CA THR A 235 7.31 -5.85 -11.50
C THR A 235 6.29 -5.52 -12.58
N MET A 236 5.99 -6.48 -13.49
CA MET A 236 5.04 -6.21 -14.55
C MET A 236 3.61 -6.02 -14.04
N SER A 237 3.20 -6.75 -13.00
CA SER A 237 1.87 -6.58 -12.41
C SER A 237 1.68 -5.20 -11.79
N GLU A 238 2.71 -4.65 -11.12
CA GLU A 238 2.72 -3.26 -10.66
C GLU A 238 2.65 -2.27 -11.84
N VAL A 239 3.46 -2.49 -12.88
CA VAL A 239 3.45 -1.64 -14.08
C VAL A 239 2.06 -1.56 -14.70
N LEU A 240 1.34 -2.67 -14.80
CA LEU A 240 -0.03 -2.69 -15.31
C LEU A 240 -0.98 -1.81 -14.45
N LEU A 241 -0.89 -1.91 -13.13
CA LEU A 241 -1.68 -1.08 -12.23
C LEU A 241 -1.33 0.41 -12.38
N LEU A 242 -0.04 0.75 -12.48
CA LEU A 242 0.41 2.13 -12.65
C LEU A 242 -0.07 2.70 -13.98
N GLU A 243 0.06 1.97 -15.09
CA GLU A 243 -0.42 2.37 -16.42
C GLU A 243 -1.94 2.59 -16.43
N TYR A 244 -2.68 1.68 -15.80
CA TYR A 244 -4.14 1.78 -15.68
C TYR A 244 -4.56 2.98 -14.86
N SER A 245 -3.98 3.15 -13.68
CA SER A 245 -4.31 4.21 -12.73
C SER A 245 -3.88 5.60 -13.21
N GLU A 246 -2.85 5.71 -14.06
CA GLU A 246 -2.47 6.96 -14.76
C GLU A 246 -3.52 7.41 -15.79
N GLY A 247 -4.48 6.56 -16.14
CA GLY A 247 -5.48 6.86 -17.16
C GLY A 247 -5.00 6.60 -18.59
N LEU A 248 -3.92 5.81 -18.79
CA LEU A 248 -3.48 5.46 -20.13
C LEU A 248 -4.59 4.72 -20.89
N PRO A 249 -4.76 4.95 -22.21
CA PRO A 249 -5.70 4.18 -23.03
C PRO A 249 -5.44 2.67 -22.88
N MET A 250 -6.50 1.86 -22.79
CA MET A 250 -6.36 0.40 -22.65
C MET A 250 -5.51 -0.25 -23.74
N ALA A 251 -5.41 0.36 -24.92
CA ALA A 251 -4.52 -0.07 -25.98
C ALA A 251 -3.02 0.09 -25.64
N GLN A 252 -2.70 0.85 -24.58
CA GLN A 252 -1.33 1.04 -24.07
C GLN A 252 -1.09 0.26 -22.80
N VAL A 253 -2.11 0.03 -21.97
CA VAL A 253 -1.99 -0.77 -20.75
C VAL A 253 -1.58 -2.19 -21.11
N GLY A 254 -0.42 -2.64 -20.64
CA GLY A 254 0.11 -3.97 -20.98
C GLY A 254 0.20 -4.22 -22.48
N PHE A 255 0.59 -3.20 -23.24
CA PHE A 255 0.70 -3.24 -24.71
C PHE A 255 -0.65 -3.57 -25.42
N GLY A 256 -1.79 -3.28 -24.77
CA GLY A 256 -3.13 -3.59 -25.26
C GLY A 256 -3.48 -5.09 -25.22
N ARG A 257 -2.76 -5.88 -24.45
CA ARG A 257 -2.91 -7.35 -24.41
C ARG A 257 -3.58 -7.88 -23.13
N ILE A 258 -4.16 -6.98 -22.36
CA ILE A 258 -4.83 -7.32 -21.10
C ILE A 258 -6.08 -6.47 -20.91
N ASP A 259 -7.12 -7.05 -20.35
CA ASP A 259 -8.27 -6.33 -19.86
C ASP A 259 -8.17 -6.06 -18.36
N ARG A 260 -9.12 -5.29 -17.79
CA ARG A 260 -9.15 -4.97 -16.36
C ARG A 260 -9.17 -6.22 -15.48
N ALA A 261 -9.99 -7.19 -15.82
CA ALA A 261 -10.12 -8.42 -15.02
C ALA A 261 -8.82 -9.21 -14.98
N GLY A 262 -8.17 -9.34 -16.16
CA GLY A 262 -6.87 -9.98 -16.28
C GLY A 262 -5.75 -9.25 -15.53
N MET A 263 -5.78 -7.92 -15.56
CA MET A 263 -4.84 -7.08 -14.80
C MET A 263 -5.00 -7.32 -13.29
N MET A 264 -6.22 -7.29 -12.77
CA MET A 264 -6.49 -7.52 -11.35
C MET A 264 -6.12 -8.94 -10.89
N ASP A 265 -6.32 -9.96 -11.74
CA ASP A 265 -5.84 -11.32 -11.45
C ASP A 265 -4.31 -11.40 -11.42
N ALA A 266 -3.64 -10.76 -12.38
CA ALA A 266 -2.17 -10.70 -12.42
C ALA A 266 -1.57 -9.93 -11.26
N LEU A 267 -2.30 -8.94 -10.71
CA LEU A 267 -1.84 -8.10 -9.60
C LEU A 267 -1.55 -8.91 -8.31
N ALA A 268 -2.06 -10.14 -8.19
CA ALA A 268 -1.71 -11.03 -7.09
C ALA A 268 -0.19 -11.31 -6.96
N LEU A 269 0.59 -11.09 -8.02
CA LEU A 269 2.05 -11.23 -8.00
C LEU A 269 2.74 -10.07 -7.27
N HIS A 270 2.15 -8.87 -7.22
CA HIS A 270 2.72 -7.71 -6.56
C HIS A 270 2.78 -7.88 -5.04
N PRO A 271 1.68 -8.14 -4.29
CA PRO A 271 1.76 -8.39 -2.86
C PRO A 271 2.54 -9.67 -2.52
N LEU A 272 2.62 -10.67 -3.43
CA LEU A 272 3.44 -11.86 -3.22
C LEU A 272 4.93 -11.50 -3.05
N GLU A 273 5.45 -10.56 -3.84
CA GLU A 273 6.84 -10.11 -3.71
C GLU A 273 7.09 -9.52 -2.32
N PHE A 274 6.21 -8.67 -1.84
CA PHE A 274 6.32 -8.08 -0.49
C PHE A 274 6.14 -9.12 0.61
N ASP A 275 5.22 -10.07 0.45
CA ASP A 275 5.02 -11.16 1.39
C ASP A 275 6.29 -12.01 1.53
N LEU A 276 6.98 -12.28 0.42
CA LEU A 276 8.23 -13.04 0.42
C LEU A 276 9.43 -12.26 0.97
N LEU A 277 9.60 -10.99 0.55
CA LEU A 277 10.83 -10.24 0.77
C LEU A 277 10.81 -9.33 2.00
N HIS A 278 9.65 -8.74 2.34
CA HIS A 278 9.59 -7.64 3.31
C HIS A 278 8.75 -7.96 4.56
N ARG A 279 7.82 -8.92 4.47
CA ARG A 279 6.98 -9.31 5.62
C ARG A 279 7.56 -10.40 6.53
N PRO A 280 8.60 -11.20 6.15
CA PRO A 280 9.19 -12.12 7.11
C PRO A 280 9.65 -11.38 8.37
N PRO A 281 9.33 -11.86 9.60
CA PRO A 281 9.44 -11.05 10.83
C PRO A 281 10.82 -10.45 11.08
N VAL A 282 11.91 -11.16 10.74
CA VAL A 282 13.27 -10.64 10.93
C VAL A 282 13.57 -9.46 10.00
N ILE A 283 13.07 -9.49 8.77
CA ILE A 283 13.25 -8.41 7.79
C ILE A 283 12.31 -7.25 8.11
N ALA A 284 11.05 -7.57 8.39
CA ALA A 284 10.02 -6.59 8.71
C ALA A 284 10.38 -5.72 9.93
N ARG A 285 10.88 -6.34 11.00
CA ARG A 285 11.33 -5.62 12.21
C ARG A 285 12.51 -4.71 11.93
N ALA A 286 13.49 -5.17 11.17
CA ALA A 286 14.62 -4.35 10.78
C ALA A 286 14.16 -3.16 9.92
N GLY A 287 13.36 -3.41 8.87
CA GLY A 287 12.89 -2.38 7.94
C GLY A 287 11.90 -1.38 8.55
N ALA A 288 11.14 -1.78 9.58
CA ALA A 288 10.17 -0.90 10.23
C ALA A 288 10.71 -0.19 11.48
N SER A 289 11.91 -0.52 11.97
CA SER A 289 12.38 -0.19 13.32
C SER A 289 12.25 1.30 13.67
N GLU A 290 12.81 2.19 12.88
CA GLU A 290 12.78 3.64 13.15
C GLU A 290 11.36 4.20 13.02
N LEU A 291 10.60 3.75 12.01
CA LEU A 291 9.23 4.22 11.82
C LEU A 291 8.29 3.74 12.95
N LEU A 292 8.50 2.54 13.49
CA LEU A 292 7.78 2.05 14.68
C LEU A 292 8.06 2.94 15.89
N HIS A 293 9.30 3.39 16.09
CA HIS A 293 9.64 4.35 17.14
C HIS A 293 8.90 5.69 16.94
N ARG A 294 8.86 6.22 15.70
CA ARG A 294 8.11 7.45 15.40
C ARG A 294 6.62 7.30 15.65
N ILE A 295 6.03 6.16 15.30
CA ILE A 295 4.62 5.86 15.58
C ILE A 295 4.38 5.78 17.09
N ALA A 296 5.24 5.09 17.85
CA ALA A 296 5.15 4.98 19.29
C ALA A 296 5.21 6.38 19.98
N ASP A 297 6.17 7.20 19.58
CA ASP A 297 6.32 8.57 20.09
C ASP A 297 5.10 9.45 19.77
N ALA A 298 4.57 9.35 18.54
CA ALA A 298 3.43 10.12 18.10
C ALA A 298 2.13 9.74 18.83
N LEU A 299 1.92 8.46 19.10
CA LEU A 299 0.72 7.95 19.74
C LEU A 299 0.82 7.87 21.27
N GLY A 300 2.02 7.94 21.83
CA GLY A 300 2.26 7.84 23.26
C GLY A 300 1.45 8.86 24.09
N THR A 301 1.18 8.52 25.35
CA THR A 301 0.34 9.33 26.23
C THR A 301 0.89 10.73 26.46
N ASP A 302 2.21 10.88 26.51
CA ASP A 302 2.94 12.12 26.77
C ASP A 302 3.45 12.82 25.50
N SER A 303 2.99 12.35 24.32
CA SER A 303 3.41 12.89 23.03
C SER A 303 3.17 14.40 22.94
N LYS A 304 4.24 15.14 22.62
CA LYS A 304 4.22 16.59 22.34
C LYS A 304 4.27 16.91 20.83
N GLY A 305 4.35 15.88 19.99
CA GLY A 305 4.33 16.02 18.54
C GLY A 305 2.97 16.48 18.00
N ALA A 306 2.90 16.79 16.71
CA ALA A 306 1.67 17.18 16.03
C ALA A 306 0.56 16.14 16.20
N ALA A 307 -0.69 16.58 16.34
CA ALA A 307 -1.84 15.68 16.44
C ALA A 307 -2.07 14.89 15.15
N LEU A 308 -1.70 15.44 14.01
CA LEU A 308 -1.73 14.79 12.70
C LEU A 308 -0.30 14.68 12.16
N GLN A 309 0.19 13.45 12.04
CA GLN A 309 1.49 13.16 11.45
C GLN A 309 1.33 12.27 10.23
N ILE A 310 1.98 12.65 9.13
CA ILE A 310 1.91 11.94 7.86
C ILE A 310 3.33 11.58 7.45
N PHE A 311 3.58 10.31 7.21
CA PHE A 311 4.83 9.77 6.69
C PHE A 311 4.58 9.25 5.28
N VAL A 312 5.35 9.76 4.31
CA VAL A 312 5.20 9.38 2.90
C VAL A 312 6.42 8.58 2.48
N GLY A 313 6.24 7.29 2.32
CA GLY A 313 7.28 6.34 1.91
C GLY A 313 6.85 5.52 0.69
N HIS A 314 7.12 4.23 0.77
CA HIS A 314 7.02 3.28 -0.33
C HIS A 314 6.07 2.12 -0.01
N ASP A 315 5.84 1.26 -0.99
CA ASP A 315 5.22 -0.04 -0.83
C ASP A 315 5.94 -0.92 0.20
N THR A 316 7.27 -0.95 0.15
CA THR A 316 8.14 -1.64 1.14
C THR A 316 7.89 -1.17 2.57
N THR A 317 7.70 0.15 2.76
CA THR A 317 7.40 0.74 4.08
C THR A 317 6.12 0.15 4.70
N LEU A 318 5.05 0.02 3.88
CA LEU A 318 3.79 -0.59 4.33
C LEU A 318 3.95 -2.09 4.60
N ALA A 319 4.74 -2.78 3.76
CA ALA A 319 5.02 -4.21 3.92
C ALA A 319 5.81 -4.49 5.21
N TYR A 320 6.84 -3.70 5.53
CA TYR A 320 7.58 -3.82 6.79
C TYR A 320 6.69 -3.59 8.00
N LEU A 321 5.94 -2.49 8.04
CA LEU A 321 5.04 -2.20 9.16
C LEU A 321 4.02 -3.32 9.36
N SER A 322 3.41 -3.78 8.26
CA SER A 322 2.40 -4.84 8.37
C SER A 322 3.00 -6.18 8.77
N GLY A 323 4.20 -6.53 8.29
CA GLY A 323 4.91 -7.73 8.70
C GLY A 323 5.33 -7.70 10.17
N ALA A 324 5.86 -6.55 10.64
CA ALA A 324 6.29 -6.37 12.01
C ALA A 324 5.11 -6.42 13.02
N LEU A 325 3.97 -5.82 12.64
CA LEU A 325 2.79 -5.72 13.50
C LEU A 325 1.76 -6.83 13.29
N GLY A 326 1.97 -7.73 12.33
CA GLY A 326 1.02 -8.79 11.99
C GLY A 326 -0.32 -8.26 11.44
N LEU A 327 -0.27 -7.15 10.69
CA LEU A 327 -1.45 -6.51 10.12
C LEU A 327 -1.76 -7.04 8.71
N HIS A 328 -3.06 -7.09 8.39
CA HIS A 328 -3.55 -7.54 7.09
C HIS A 328 -4.74 -6.68 6.66
N TRP A 329 -4.83 -6.39 5.35
CA TRP A 329 -5.96 -5.72 4.71
C TRP A 329 -6.41 -6.48 3.46
N ALA A 330 -7.65 -6.26 3.05
CA ALA A 330 -8.22 -6.88 1.85
C ALA A 330 -9.30 -5.98 1.24
N PRO A 331 -8.95 -4.78 0.72
CA PRO A 331 -9.90 -3.91 0.05
C PRO A 331 -10.52 -4.62 -1.16
N ALA A 332 -11.79 -4.35 -1.44
CA ALA A 332 -12.56 -5.10 -2.44
C ALA A 332 -11.94 -5.15 -3.84
N ASP A 333 -11.23 -4.09 -4.23
CA ASP A 333 -10.65 -3.94 -5.57
C ASP A 333 -9.14 -4.27 -5.64
N TYR A 334 -8.56 -4.85 -4.59
CA TYR A 334 -7.14 -5.20 -4.57
C TYR A 334 -6.92 -6.60 -3.99
N PRO A 335 -5.86 -7.29 -4.40
CA PRO A 335 -5.43 -8.49 -3.69
C PRO A 335 -5.15 -8.21 -2.22
N ARG A 336 -5.28 -9.23 -1.40
CA ARG A 336 -4.93 -9.14 0.03
C ARG A 336 -3.50 -8.65 0.20
N ASP A 337 -3.32 -7.71 1.14
CA ASP A 337 -2.04 -7.13 1.53
C ASP A 337 -1.30 -6.38 0.40
N ASP A 338 -1.98 -6.06 -0.70
CA ASP A 338 -1.41 -5.23 -1.75
C ASP A 338 -1.20 -3.80 -1.25
N PRO A 339 0.00 -3.18 -1.44
CA PRO A 339 0.26 -1.79 -1.12
C PRO A 339 0.14 -0.88 -2.36
N PRO A 340 -1.09 -0.51 -2.84
CA PRO A 340 -1.25 0.26 -4.07
C PRO A 340 -0.74 1.70 -3.93
N PRO A 341 -0.54 2.44 -5.06
CA PRO A 341 -0.18 3.85 -5.04
C PRO A 341 -1.17 4.68 -4.21
N GLY A 342 -0.65 5.55 -3.32
CA GLY A 342 -1.47 6.36 -2.41
C GLY A 342 -2.15 5.59 -1.28
N GLY A 343 -2.02 4.26 -1.23
CA GLY A 343 -2.50 3.45 -0.11
C GLY A 343 -1.75 3.76 1.18
N GLY A 344 -2.41 3.65 2.33
CA GLY A 344 -1.77 3.97 3.61
C GLY A 344 -2.39 3.30 4.82
N LEU A 345 -1.55 3.07 5.83
CA LEU A 345 -1.92 2.63 7.17
C LEU A 345 -2.13 3.85 8.07
N GLY A 346 -3.33 4.00 8.59
CA GLY A 346 -3.67 5.05 9.55
C GLY A 346 -3.81 4.47 10.96
N PHE A 347 -3.13 5.12 11.91
CA PHE A 347 -3.17 4.80 13.34
C PHE A 347 -3.92 5.92 14.06
N GLU A 348 -5.10 5.62 14.57
CA GLU A 348 -5.94 6.56 15.32
C GLU A 348 -5.74 6.37 16.81
N ARG A 349 -5.34 7.44 17.55
CA ARG A 349 -5.44 7.46 19.00
C ARG A 349 -6.79 8.04 19.42
N LEU A 350 -7.53 7.26 20.18
CA LEU A 350 -8.88 7.56 20.66
C LEU A 350 -8.87 7.69 22.17
N ARG A 351 -9.77 8.53 22.74
CA ARG A 351 -9.95 8.68 24.18
C ARG A 351 -11.42 8.56 24.57
N ASP A 352 -11.70 7.82 25.63
CA ASP A 352 -13.04 7.73 26.21
C ASP A 352 -13.32 8.86 27.23
N ARG A 353 -14.54 8.91 27.76
CA ARG A 353 -14.97 9.90 28.74
C ARG A 353 -14.25 9.77 30.10
N ARG A 354 -13.62 8.64 30.39
CA ARG A 354 -12.84 8.38 31.60
C ARG A 354 -11.37 8.76 31.43
N GLY A 355 -10.96 9.19 30.23
CA GLY A 355 -9.59 9.53 29.90
C GLY A 355 -8.73 8.35 29.44
N GLN A 356 -9.30 7.13 29.37
CA GLN A 356 -8.60 5.94 28.87
C GLN A 356 -8.36 6.09 27.37
N ARG A 357 -7.16 5.73 26.93
CA ARG A 357 -6.75 5.83 25.51
C ARG A 357 -6.70 4.47 24.85
N TYR A 358 -6.99 4.49 23.56
CA TYR A 358 -7.05 3.33 22.70
C TYR A 358 -6.42 3.64 21.35
N VAL A 359 -5.96 2.61 20.63
CA VAL A 359 -5.50 2.70 19.25
C VAL A 359 -6.41 1.87 18.36
N ARG A 360 -6.76 2.42 17.19
CA ARG A 360 -7.39 1.72 16.07
C ARG A 360 -6.52 1.88 14.85
N ILE A 361 -6.46 0.85 14.01
CA ILE A 361 -5.68 0.88 12.78
C ILE A 361 -6.63 0.67 11.60
N PHE A 362 -6.41 1.44 10.53
CA PHE A 362 -7.09 1.24 9.26
C PHE A 362 -6.09 1.22 8.10
N PHE A 363 -6.46 0.56 7.02
CA PHE A 363 -5.84 0.72 5.72
C PHE A 363 -6.81 1.48 4.82
N GLN A 364 -6.29 2.48 4.07
CA GLN A 364 -7.09 3.30 3.17
C GLN A 364 -6.44 3.38 1.80
N VAL A 365 -7.26 3.32 0.75
CA VAL A 365 -6.80 3.46 -0.64
C VAL A 365 -7.96 3.86 -1.57
N GLN A 366 -7.66 4.59 -2.64
CA GLN A 366 -8.59 4.80 -3.75
C GLN A 366 -8.72 3.52 -4.58
N SER A 367 -9.88 3.27 -5.20
CA SER A 367 -9.98 2.21 -6.20
C SER A 367 -9.14 2.55 -7.44
N PRO A 368 -8.77 1.55 -8.25
CA PRO A 368 -8.08 1.82 -9.51
C PRO A 368 -8.86 2.79 -10.43
N GLU A 369 -10.20 2.69 -10.43
CA GLU A 369 -11.08 3.58 -11.18
C GLU A 369 -11.13 4.99 -10.58
N GLN A 370 -11.16 5.12 -9.26
CA GLN A 370 -11.11 6.43 -8.60
C GLN A 370 -9.82 7.18 -8.92
N MET A 371 -8.69 6.47 -8.99
CA MET A 371 -7.42 7.05 -9.42
C MET A 371 -7.43 7.37 -10.91
N ARG A 372 -7.81 6.40 -11.74
CA ARG A 372 -7.84 6.52 -13.20
C ARG A 372 -8.66 7.70 -13.70
N ASP A 373 -9.87 7.87 -13.15
CA ASP A 373 -10.84 8.85 -13.59
C ASP A 373 -10.82 10.13 -12.75
N LEU A 374 -9.87 10.24 -11.79
CA LEU A 374 -9.76 11.36 -10.85
C LEU A 374 -11.10 11.69 -10.18
N VAL A 375 -11.79 10.67 -9.68
CA VAL A 375 -13.10 10.80 -9.07
C VAL A 375 -13.00 11.68 -7.81
N THR A 376 -13.89 12.68 -7.71
CA THR A 376 -14.02 13.46 -6.48
C THR A 376 -14.49 12.55 -5.35
N LEU A 377 -13.73 12.51 -4.26
CA LEU A 377 -14.04 11.67 -3.11
C LEU A 377 -14.91 12.45 -2.11
N ASP A 378 -16.02 11.84 -1.78
CA ASP A 378 -17.01 12.36 -0.81
C ASP A 378 -17.74 11.20 -0.11
N ALA A 379 -18.81 11.49 0.63
CA ALA A 379 -19.61 10.47 1.30
C ALA A 379 -20.34 9.52 0.33
N GLY A 380 -20.56 9.92 -0.92
CA GLY A 380 -21.16 9.09 -1.97
C GLY A 380 -20.13 8.24 -2.71
N HIS A 381 -18.88 8.69 -2.76
CA HIS A 381 -17.76 8.06 -3.44
C HIS A 381 -16.53 8.06 -2.52
N PRO A 382 -16.58 7.40 -1.36
CA PRO A 382 -15.46 7.37 -0.44
C PRO A 382 -14.32 6.51 -0.99
N PRO A 383 -13.07 6.74 -0.54
CA PRO A 383 -12.01 5.75 -0.73
C PRO A 383 -12.35 4.47 0.04
N MET A 384 -11.78 3.35 -0.36
CA MET A 384 -11.88 2.12 0.42
C MET A 384 -11.12 2.29 1.74
N ARG A 385 -11.72 1.84 2.86
CA ARG A 385 -11.09 1.87 4.18
C ARG A 385 -11.46 0.63 4.96
N ASP A 386 -10.46 -0.20 5.23
CA ASP A 386 -10.59 -1.38 6.08
C ASP A 386 -10.04 -1.08 7.47
N TYR A 387 -10.85 -1.24 8.52
CA TYR A 387 -10.31 -1.28 9.87
C TYR A 387 -9.71 -2.65 10.13
N LEU A 388 -8.50 -2.68 10.71
CA LEU A 388 -7.70 -3.88 10.84
C LEU A 388 -7.85 -4.50 12.23
N ALA A 389 -7.73 -5.82 12.29
CA ALA A 389 -7.53 -6.53 13.56
C ALA A 389 -6.10 -6.29 14.05
N ILE A 390 -5.95 -5.83 15.29
CA ILE A 390 -4.65 -5.67 15.94
C ILE A 390 -4.38 -6.93 16.74
N PRO A 391 -3.25 -7.65 16.52
CA PRO A 391 -2.94 -8.87 17.25
C PRO A 391 -3.05 -8.70 18.76
N GLY A 392 -3.81 -9.59 19.40
CA GLY A 392 -4.06 -9.56 20.84
C GLY A 392 -5.07 -8.51 21.35
N CYS A 393 -5.71 -7.72 20.46
CA CYS A 393 -6.63 -6.65 20.85
C CYS A 393 -8.09 -6.86 20.52
N GLY A 394 -8.44 -7.86 19.72
CA GLY A 394 -9.82 -8.15 19.34
C GLY A 394 -10.04 -8.25 17.84
N ALA A 395 -11.29 -8.03 17.40
CA ALA A 395 -11.68 -8.09 16.00
C ALA A 395 -11.26 -6.84 15.24
N ALA A 396 -11.43 -6.86 13.91
CA ALA A 396 -11.16 -5.71 13.05
C ALA A 396 -11.99 -4.49 13.49
N GLY A 397 -11.32 -3.37 13.73
CA GLY A 397 -11.93 -2.12 14.18
C GLY A 397 -12.16 -1.99 15.69
N ASP A 398 -11.92 -3.04 16.46
CA ASP A 398 -11.98 -2.94 17.92
C ASP A 398 -10.87 -2.01 18.44
N PRO A 399 -11.19 -1.11 19.39
CA PRO A 399 -10.19 -0.25 20.00
C PRO A 399 -9.23 -1.04 20.90
N CYS A 400 -7.95 -1.02 20.59
CA CYS A 400 -6.90 -1.63 21.41
C CYS A 400 -6.49 -0.70 22.54
N PRO A 401 -6.51 -1.10 23.83
CA PRO A 401 -5.95 -0.30 24.91
C PRO A 401 -4.49 0.11 24.61
N ILE A 402 -4.14 1.38 24.85
CA ILE A 402 -2.86 1.92 24.43
C ILE A 402 -1.65 1.20 25.06
N ASP A 403 -1.74 0.80 26.31
CA ASP A 403 -0.70 0.04 26.99
C ASP A 403 -0.43 -1.34 26.37
N ARG A 404 -1.47 -1.95 25.80
CA ARG A 404 -1.35 -3.21 25.05
C ARG A 404 -0.73 -2.97 23.68
N PHE A 405 -1.11 -1.89 23.02
CA PHE A 405 -0.54 -1.51 21.73
C PHE A 405 0.95 -1.13 21.86
N GLU A 406 1.34 -0.39 22.90
CA GLU A 406 2.75 -0.07 23.19
C GLU A 406 3.60 -1.33 23.39
N LYS A 407 3.04 -2.36 24.05
CA LYS A 407 3.71 -3.67 24.18
C LYS A 407 3.87 -4.39 22.85
N LEU A 408 2.89 -4.27 21.95
CA LEU A 408 2.98 -4.81 20.60
C LEU A 408 4.11 -4.12 19.82
N LEU A 409 4.18 -2.78 19.87
CA LEU A 409 5.25 -2.02 19.23
C LEU A 409 6.64 -2.38 19.77
N ALA A 410 6.77 -2.55 21.08
CA ALA A 410 8.04 -2.94 21.70
C ALA A 410 8.49 -4.36 21.37
N GLY A 411 7.59 -5.23 20.94
CA GLY A 411 7.87 -6.60 20.52
C GLY A 411 7.98 -6.80 18.99
N ALA A 412 7.71 -5.74 18.23
CA ALA A 412 7.66 -5.76 16.77
C ALA A 412 9.03 -5.57 16.06
#